data_06b737fb4d7aee33cc11a41c30dd8c03
#
_entry.id   06b737fb4d7aee33cc11a41c30dd8c03
#
_cell.length_a   1.000
_cell.length_b   1.000
_cell.length_c   1.000
_cell.angle_alpha   90.00
_cell.angle_beta   90.00
_cell.angle_gamma   90.00
#
_symmetry.space_group_name_H-M   'P 1'
#
loop_
_entity.id
_entity.type
_entity.pdbx_description
1 polymer ?
#
loop_
_entity_poly.entity_id
_entity_poly.type
_entity_poly.pdbx_seq_one_letter_code
_entity_poly.pdbx_strand_id
1 'polypeptide(L)'
;MFDKLIIGTSEKQYEIKYGVYDASDYGVPQVRKRAFVRMFKKGLKWEDPEKQDKITLRDAIGHLPSIEAGEDSGIKYHVAPKHPKHHIECLKHTASGKSSHDNPFYYPKKPDGTRIKGYHNTYSRLSWEKVCPTRTMNSGAISGSNNGHPGRLLEDGTYSDARAMSLLELLIVSSLPEDIKLPPDVSEKVIREIIGEGVPPKMSAAFLKMLTKDDV
;
A
#
# COMPACT_ATOMS: atom_id res chain seq x y z
N MET A 1 -21.06 14.35 -12.97
CA MET A 1 -21.03 13.18 -13.88
C MET A 1 -21.78 11.98 -13.29
N PHE A 2 -21.64 11.69 -11.98
CA PHE A 2 -22.37 10.62 -11.30
C PHE A 2 -23.88 10.88 -11.20
N ASP A 3 -24.30 12.12 -10.95
CA ASP A 3 -25.72 12.47 -10.81
C ASP A 3 -26.57 12.14 -12.03
N LYS A 4 -25.97 12.17 -13.24
CA LYS A 4 -26.69 11.84 -14.50
C LYS A 4 -26.80 10.33 -14.79
N LEU A 5 -25.94 9.51 -14.19
CA LEU A 5 -25.94 8.04 -14.40
C LEU A 5 -26.99 7.33 -13.52
N ILE A 6 -27.44 8.00 -12.46
CA ILE A 6 -28.29 7.40 -11.42
C ILE A 6 -29.76 7.82 -11.57
N ILE A 7 -30.02 8.89 -12.31
CA ILE A 7 -31.35 9.47 -12.49
C ILE A 7 -32.06 8.76 -13.66
N GLY A 8 -32.84 7.76 -13.40
CA GLY A 8 -33.70 7.26 -14.47
C GLY A 8 -34.73 6.22 -14.12
N THR A 9 -34.47 5.29 -13.23
CA THR A 9 -35.42 4.20 -12.96
C THR A 9 -35.42 3.68 -11.52
N SER A 10 -34.39 4.03 -10.74
CA SER A 10 -34.15 3.41 -9.42
C SER A 10 -34.67 4.20 -8.21
N GLU A 11 -34.92 5.51 -8.34
CA GLU A 11 -35.28 6.37 -7.19
C GLU A 11 -36.61 6.02 -6.49
N LYS A 12 -37.49 5.31 -7.18
CA LYS A 12 -38.76 4.92 -6.58
C LYS A 12 -38.65 3.78 -5.56
N GLN A 13 -37.62 2.92 -5.70
CA GLN A 13 -37.45 1.71 -4.88
C GLN A 13 -36.14 1.64 -4.12
N TYR A 14 -35.15 2.48 -4.48
CA TYR A 14 -33.80 2.45 -3.92
C TYR A 14 -33.38 3.79 -3.33
N GLU A 15 -32.56 3.73 -2.33
CA GLU A 15 -31.78 4.85 -1.82
C GLU A 15 -30.34 4.75 -2.34
N ILE A 16 -29.71 5.92 -2.55
CA ILE A 16 -28.36 5.98 -3.07
C ILE A 16 -27.52 6.88 -2.16
N LYS A 17 -26.44 6.34 -1.62
CA LYS A 17 -25.43 7.10 -0.89
C LYS A 17 -24.08 6.96 -1.59
N TYR A 18 -23.31 8.04 -1.71
CA TYR A 18 -21.98 7.98 -2.31
C TYR A 18 -21.01 8.91 -1.59
N GLY A 19 -19.73 8.58 -1.68
CA GLY A 19 -18.66 9.37 -1.08
C GLY A 19 -17.29 8.86 -1.46
N VAL A 20 -16.28 9.64 -1.13
CA VAL A 20 -14.87 9.24 -1.26
C VAL A 20 -14.32 9.03 0.14
N TYR A 21 -13.85 7.82 0.41
CA TYR A 21 -13.39 7.39 1.71
C TYR A 21 -11.94 6.93 1.64
N ASP A 22 -11.20 7.14 2.74
CA ASP A 22 -9.81 6.69 2.84
C ASP A 22 -9.76 5.37 3.62
N ALA A 23 -9.20 4.33 3.01
CA ALA A 23 -9.09 3.00 3.61
C ALA A 23 -8.39 3.02 4.99
N SER A 24 -7.46 3.97 5.18
CA SER A 24 -6.78 4.12 6.47
C SER A 24 -7.68 4.56 7.62
N ASP A 25 -8.89 5.04 7.35
CA ASP A 25 -9.90 5.33 8.38
C ASP A 25 -10.67 4.09 8.83
N TYR A 26 -10.45 2.93 8.18
CA TYR A 26 -11.24 1.71 8.37
C TYR A 26 -10.34 0.48 8.63
N GLY A 27 -9.28 0.64 9.42
CA GLY A 27 -8.40 -0.44 9.85
C GLY A 27 -7.47 -1.01 8.78
N VAL A 28 -7.23 -0.25 7.70
CA VAL A 28 -6.25 -0.60 6.67
C VAL A 28 -4.97 0.22 6.87
N PRO A 29 -3.78 -0.40 6.99
CA PRO A 29 -2.53 0.34 7.17
C PRO A 29 -2.04 1.03 5.88
N GLN A 30 -2.97 1.52 5.07
CA GLN A 30 -2.66 2.17 3.79
C GLN A 30 -3.60 3.35 3.53
N VAL A 31 -3.04 4.51 3.21
CA VAL A 31 -3.80 5.63 2.63
C VAL A 31 -4.25 5.21 1.24
N ARG A 32 -5.55 5.02 1.05
CA ARG A 32 -6.11 4.60 -0.23
C ARG A 32 -7.54 5.09 -0.39
N LYS A 33 -7.69 6.20 -1.08
CA LYS A 33 -9.02 6.78 -1.34
C LYS A 33 -9.77 6.01 -2.41
N ARG A 34 -11.03 5.68 -2.13
CA ARG A 34 -11.95 5.02 -3.06
C ARG A 34 -13.31 5.68 -3.03
N ALA A 35 -13.91 5.81 -4.20
CA ALA A 35 -15.31 6.19 -4.31
C ALA A 35 -16.18 4.95 -4.04
N PHE A 36 -17.13 5.09 -3.12
CA PHE A 36 -18.15 4.10 -2.83
C PHE A 36 -19.49 4.65 -3.26
N VAL A 37 -20.21 3.90 -4.06
CA VAL A 37 -21.61 4.13 -4.39
C VAL A 37 -22.39 2.96 -3.80
N ARG A 38 -23.30 3.26 -2.86
CA ARG A 38 -24.15 2.29 -2.20
C ARG A 38 -25.58 2.51 -2.71
N MET A 39 -26.16 1.47 -3.27
CA MET A 39 -27.56 1.49 -3.72
C MET A 39 -28.31 0.36 -3.01
N PHE A 40 -29.31 0.69 -2.24
CA PHE A 40 -30.04 -0.26 -1.40
C PHE A 40 -31.55 0.02 -1.42
N LYS A 41 -32.36 -1.02 -1.21
CA LYS A 41 -33.82 -0.91 -1.21
C LYS A 41 -34.28 -0.04 -0.06
N LYS A 42 -35.37 0.73 -0.26
CA LYS A 42 -36.07 1.44 0.82
C LYS A 42 -36.50 0.46 1.90
N GLY A 43 -36.41 0.87 3.16
CA GLY A 43 -36.64 0.00 4.32
C GLY A 43 -35.38 -0.75 4.76
N LEU A 44 -34.20 -0.41 4.19
CA LEU A 44 -32.88 -0.80 4.68
C LEU A 44 -32.12 0.46 5.08
N LYS A 45 -31.18 0.31 6.01
CA LYS A 45 -30.20 1.35 6.38
C LYS A 45 -28.83 0.93 5.95
N TRP A 46 -28.07 1.85 5.38
CA TRP A 46 -26.65 1.63 5.08
C TRP A 46 -25.84 2.88 5.43
N GLU A 47 -25.52 2.98 6.72
CA GLU A 47 -24.79 4.12 7.23
C GLU A 47 -23.28 4.05 6.93
N ASP A 48 -22.56 5.15 7.16
CA ASP A 48 -21.12 5.16 7.11
C ASP A 48 -20.56 4.47 8.35
N PRO A 49 -19.52 3.63 8.21
CA PRO A 49 -18.87 3.04 9.37
C PRO A 49 -18.10 4.09 10.16
N GLU A 50 -17.95 3.86 11.46
CA GLU A 50 -17.12 4.69 12.32
C GLU A 50 -15.66 4.62 11.90
N LYS A 51 -14.99 5.77 11.99
CA LYS A 51 -13.56 5.85 11.74
C LYS A 51 -12.76 5.22 12.88
N GLN A 52 -11.67 4.59 12.52
CA GLN A 52 -10.72 3.95 13.44
C GLN A 52 -9.41 4.72 13.46
N ASP A 53 -8.60 4.48 14.48
CA ASP A 53 -7.25 5.00 14.57
C ASP A 53 -6.38 4.51 13.42
N LYS A 54 -5.44 5.35 13.01
CA LYS A 54 -4.51 5.04 11.93
C LYS A 54 -3.48 4.01 12.38
N ILE A 55 -3.24 3.03 11.53
CA ILE A 55 -2.23 1.99 11.74
C ILE A 55 -0.96 2.41 10.98
N THR A 56 0.15 2.58 11.70
CA THR A 56 1.43 2.93 11.10
C THR A 56 2.08 1.73 10.41
N LEU A 57 3.10 1.97 9.58
CA LEU A 57 3.90 0.87 9.03
C LEU A 57 4.59 0.07 10.12
N ARG A 58 5.02 0.71 11.22
CA ARG A 58 5.63 0.03 12.36
C ARG A 58 4.66 -0.98 12.98
N ASP A 59 3.42 -0.57 13.21
CA ASP A 59 2.39 -1.43 13.79
C ASP A 59 2.03 -2.59 12.85
N ALA A 60 2.02 -2.32 11.53
CA ALA A 60 1.60 -3.30 10.54
C ALA A 60 2.66 -4.36 10.23
N ILE A 61 3.91 -3.96 9.98
CA ILE A 61 4.97 -4.85 9.47
C ILE A 61 6.28 -4.81 10.31
N GLY A 62 6.34 -4.01 11.37
CA GLY A 62 7.56 -3.86 12.18
C GLY A 62 8.00 -5.12 12.92
N HIS A 63 7.09 -6.08 13.10
CA HIS A 63 7.34 -7.38 13.73
C HIS A 63 8.01 -8.40 12.79
N LEU A 64 7.99 -8.16 11.47
CA LEU A 64 8.60 -9.06 10.51
C LEU A 64 10.14 -8.99 10.59
N PRO A 65 10.84 -10.10 10.33
CA PRO A 65 12.29 -10.12 10.28
C PRO A 65 12.84 -9.21 9.18
N SER A 66 14.00 -8.60 9.44
CA SER A 66 14.75 -7.85 8.43
C SER A 66 15.33 -8.80 7.40
N ILE A 67 15.20 -8.46 6.12
CA ILE A 67 15.79 -9.19 4.99
C ILE A 67 16.36 -8.21 3.97
N GLU A 68 17.55 -8.53 3.44
CA GLU A 68 18.18 -7.72 2.40
C GLU A 68 17.66 -8.09 1.00
N ALA A 69 17.95 -7.26 0.00
CA ALA A 69 17.51 -7.48 -1.37
C ALA A 69 17.93 -8.86 -1.90
N GLY A 70 16.93 -9.67 -2.27
CA GLY A 70 17.11 -11.04 -2.77
C GLY A 70 17.12 -12.12 -1.71
N GLU A 71 17.01 -11.79 -0.41
CA GLU A 71 16.94 -12.76 0.67
C GLU A 71 15.52 -13.32 0.86
N ASP A 72 15.48 -14.55 1.40
CA ASP A 72 14.28 -15.26 1.79
C ASP A 72 14.32 -15.49 3.32
N SER A 73 13.29 -15.06 4.02
CA SER A 73 13.19 -15.26 5.47
C SER A 73 12.70 -16.66 5.87
N GLY A 74 12.26 -17.47 4.92
CA GLY A 74 11.55 -18.72 5.18
C GLY A 74 10.06 -18.55 5.53
N ILE A 75 9.58 -17.32 5.72
CA ILE A 75 8.16 -17.02 5.91
C ILE A 75 7.49 -16.90 4.54
N LYS A 76 6.34 -17.55 4.37
CA LYS A 76 5.60 -17.53 3.12
C LYS A 76 5.40 -16.10 2.61
N TYR A 77 5.73 -15.86 1.35
CA TYR A 77 5.65 -14.54 0.68
C TYR A 77 6.60 -13.46 1.22
N HIS A 78 7.43 -13.76 2.21
CA HIS A 78 8.41 -12.81 2.74
C HIS A 78 9.80 -13.03 2.13
N VAL A 79 9.83 -12.90 0.80
CA VAL A 79 11.04 -12.91 -0.03
C VAL A 79 11.29 -11.51 -0.55
N ALA A 80 12.50 -11.00 -0.36
CA ALA A 80 12.87 -9.66 -0.81
C ALA A 80 13.07 -9.61 -2.34
N PRO A 81 12.50 -8.62 -3.03
CA PRO A 81 12.81 -8.42 -4.44
C PRO A 81 14.30 -8.16 -4.67
N LYS A 82 14.84 -8.68 -5.77
CA LYS A 82 16.20 -8.36 -6.21
C LYS A 82 16.23 -6.97 -6.84
N HIS A 83 17.31 -6.24 -6.59
CA HIS A 83 17.53 -4.90 -7.14
C HIS A 83 18.94 -4.73 -7.69
N PRO A 84 19.15 -3.79 -8.64
CA PRO A 84 20.50 -3.41 -9.07
C PRO A 84 21.34 -2.89 -7.88
N LYS A 85 22.61 -3.24 -7.84
CA LYS A 85 23.52 -2.86 -6.74
C LYS A 85 23.50 -1.36 -6.44
N HIS A 86 23.50 -0.52 -7.47
CA HIS A 86 23.48 0.94 -7.29
C HIS A 86 22.17 1.47 -6.68
N HIS A 87 21.02 0.79 -6.87
CA HIS A 87 19.78 1.12 -6.18
C HIS A 87 19.83 0.75 -4.70
N ILE A 88 20.40 -0.44 -4.41
CA ILE A 88 20.61 -0.90 -3.02
C ILE A 88 21.49 0.09 -2.29
N GLU A 89 22.60 0.50 -2.91
CA GLU A 89 23.56 1.44 -2.33
C GLU A 89 22.91 2.81 -2.02
N CYS A 90 22.07 3.32 -2.92
CA CYS A 90 21.30 4.52 -2.63
C CYS A 90 20.42 4.38 -1.37
N LEU A 91 19.70 3.27 -1.23
CA LEU A 91 18.83 3.07 -0.07
C LEU A 91 19.61 2.80 1.22
N LYS A 92 20.75 2.07 1.17
CA LYS A 92 21.59 1.84 2.36
C LYS A 92 21.97 3.14 3.06
N HIS A 93 22.15 4.20 2.29
CA HIS A 93 22.51 5.53 2.80
C HIS A 93 21.33 6.50 2.86
N THR A 94 20.10 5.99 2.91
CA THR A 94 18.88 6.79 2.98
C THR A 94 18.10 6.44 4.23
N ALA A 95 17.85 7.42 5.08
CA ALA A 95 17.10 7.23 6.31
C ALA A 95 15.60 6.97 6.04
N SER A 96 14.93 6.35 7.02
CA SER A 96 13.48 6.17 7.02
C SER A 96 12.76 7.49 6.72
N GLY A 97 11.83 7.47 5.78
CA GLY A 97 11.05 8.63 5.37
C GLY A 97 11.80 9.67 4.53
N LYS A 98 13.02 9.36 4.08
CA LYS A 98 13.84 10.27 3.25
C LYS A 98 13.98 9.75 1.82
N SER A 99 14.48 10.61 0.94
CA SER A 99 14.77 10.29 -0.45
C SER A 99 16.27 10.27 -0.70
N SER A 100 16.75 9.29 -1.49
CA SER A 100 18.15 9.25 -1.94
C SER A 100 18.51 10.45 -2.84
N HIS A 101 17.51 11.12 -3.41
CA HIS A 101 17.74 12.33 -4.19
C HIS A 101 18.36 13.47 -3.35
N ASP A 102 18.17 13.45 -2.04
CA ASP A 102 18.74 14.47 -1.13
C ASP A 102 20.14 14.11 -0.65
N ASN A 103 20.63 12.89 -0.92
CA ASN A 103 21.97 12.47 -0.50
C ASN A 103 23.03 13.05 -1.46
N PRO A 104 24.09 13.69 -0.93
CA PRO A 104 25.14 14.30 -1.76
C PRO A 104 26.04 13.27 -2.45
N PHE A 105 26.16 12.05 -1.93
CA PHE A 105 27.08 11.02 -2.41
C PHE A 105 26.36 9.81 -3.01
N TYR A 106 25.31 9.32 -2.35
CA TYR A 106 24.57 8.10 -2.69
C TYR A 106 23.19 8.45 -3.29
N TYR A 107 23.22 9.03 -4.49
CA TYR A 107 22.03 9.44 -5.24
C TYR A 107 21.84 8.60 -6.50
N PRO A 108 20.65 8.51 -7.06
CA PRO A 108 20.39 7.79 -8.30
C PRO A 108 21.16 8.38 -9.48
N LYS A 109 21.87 7.51 -10.23
CA LYS A 109 22.70 7.87 -11.38
C LYS A 109 22.26 7.12 -12.63
N LYS A 110 22.40 7.77 -13.79
CA LYS A 110 22.33 7.12 -15.09
C LYS A 110 23.60 6.31 -15.35
N PRO A 111 23.62 5.43 -16.38
CA PRO A 111 24.82 4.68 -16.75
C PRO A 111 26.05 5.56 -17.05
N ASP A 112 25.84 6.78 -17.51
CA ASP A 112 26.90 7.77 -17.79
C ASP A 112 27.42 8.48 -16.52
N GLY A 113 26.91 8.12 -15.33
CA GLY A 113 27.25 8.72 -14.06
C GLY A 113 26.51 10.01 -13.71
N THR A 114 25.71 10.56 -14.62
CA THR A 114 24.94 11.78 -14.35
C THR A 114 23.79 11.52 -13.38
N ARG A 115 23.53 12.50 -12.50
CA ARG A 115 22.43 12.40 -11.52
C ARG A 115 21.08 12.32 -12.23
N ILE A 116 20.25 11.35 -11.81
CA ILE A 116 18.87 11.28 -12.27
C ILE A 116 18.10 12.44 -11.63
N LYS A 117 17.52 13.29 -12.46
CA LYS A 117 16.53 14.28 -12.03
C LYS A 117 15.18 13.58 -12.01
N GLY A 118 14.65 13.29 -10.83
CA GLY A 118 13.40 12.56 -10.63
C GLY A 118 12.53 13.19 -9.56
N TYR A 119 11.37 12.60 -9.37
CA TYR A 119 10.48 12.99 -8.29
C TYR A 119 11.04 12.47 -6.96
N HIS A 120 10.96 13.29 -5.89
CA HIS A 120 11.46 12.92 -4.56
C HIS A 120 10.78 11.67 -3.94
N ASN A 121 9.66 11.23 -4.48
CA ASN A 121 9.01 9.99 -4.07
C ASN A 121 9.58 8.73 -4.74
N THR A 122 10.52 8.86 -5.69
CA THR A 122 11.29 7.72 -6.22
C THR A 122 12.58 7.57 -5.44
N TYR A 123 13.16 6.36 -5.41
CA TYR A 123 14.35 6.06 -4.59
C TYR A 123 14.21 6.57 -3.14
N SER A 124 13.01 6.50 -2.60
CA SER A 124 12.69 6.98 -1.27
C SER A 124 12.33 5.80 -0.36
N ARG A 125 12.67 5.94 0.92
CA ARG A 125 12.20 5.03 1.96
C ARG A 125 10.86 5.48 2.51
N LEU A 126 9.98 4.54 2.76
CA LEU A 126 8.79 4.75 3.58
C LEU A 126 9.17 5.14 5.01
N SER A 127 8.24 5.66 5.76
CA SER A 127 8.44 6.02 7.18
C SER A 127 7.75 5.02 8.08
N TRP A 128 8.45 4.53 9.10
CA TRP A 128 7.89 3.66 10.12
C TRP A 128 6.69 4.28 10.85
N GLU A 129 6.77 5.58 11.12
CA GLU A 129 5.80 6.33 11.94
C GLU A 129 4.61 6.87 11.12
N LYS A 130 4.52 6.49 9.86
CA LYS A 130 3.42 6.92 8.98
C LYS A 130 2.62 5.72 8.47
N VAL A 131 1.37 5.99 8.11
CA VAL A 131 0.54 5.06 7.35
C VAL A 131 1.18 4.83 5.98
N CYS A 132 1.14 3.61 5.47
CA CYS A 132 1.66 3.30 4.13
C CYS A 132 0.94 4.15 3.08
N PRO A 133 1.64 4.87 2.21
CA PRO A 133 1.01 5.54 1.08
C PRO A 133 0.41 4.54 0.09
N THR A 134 -0.48 4.99 -0.79
CA THR A 134 -1.14 4.15 -1.80
C THR A 134 -0.13 3.27 -2.53
N ARG A 135 -0.34 1.96 -2.49
CA ARG A 135 0.41 1.01 -3.32
C ARG A 135 -0.14 1.00 -4.73
N THR A 136 0.78 1.10 -5.69
CA THR A 136 0.48 1.10 -7.12
C THR A 136 0.88 -0.25 -7.73
N MET A 137 0.53 -0.46 -8.98
CA MET A 137 0.90 -1.66 -9.75
C MET A 137 2.42 -1.92 -9.75
N ASN A 138 3.24 -0.87 -9.83
CA ASN A 138 4.70 -0.98 -9.83
C ASN A 138 5.30 -0.88 -8.43
N SER A 139 4.86 -1.74 -7.50
CA SER A 139 5.31 -1.72 -6.10
C SER A 139 6.59 -2.51 -5.82
N GLY A 140 7.14 -3.20 -6.81
CA GLY A 140 8.32 -4.06 -6.64
C GLY A 140 9.67 -3.41 -6.98
N ALA A 141 9.72 -2.16 -7.44
CA ALA A 141 10.95 -1.51 -7.87
C ALA A 141 11.30 -0.30 -6.99
N ILE A 142 12.53 -0.19 -6.53
CA ILE A 142 13.05 0.95 -5.74
C ILE A 142 12.88 2.28 -6.50
N SER A 143 13.04 2.25 -7.83
CA SER A 143 12.82 3.42 -8.68
C SER A 143 11.35 3.83 -8.83
N GLY A 144 10.43 3.03 -8.34
CA GLY A 144 9.01 3.38 -8.31
C GLY A 144 8.66 4.31 -7.15
N SER A 145 7.43 4.83 -7.20
CA SER A 145 6.95 5.83 -6.25
C SER A 145 6.75 5.23 -4.84
N ASN A 146 7.46 5.75 -3.85
CA ASN A 146 7.37 5.38 -2.43
C ASN A 146 7.52 3.87 -2.18
N ASN A 147 8.40 3.17 -2.86
CA ASN A 147 8.50 1.71 -2.78
C ASN A 147 9.56 1.19 -1.80
N GLY A 148 10.54 1.99 -1.42
CA GLY A 148 11.61 1.53 -0.53
C GLY A 148 11.09 1.22 0.87
N HIS A 149 11.45 0.03 1.38
CA HIS A 149 11.18 -0.36 2.78
C HIS A 149 11.75 0.69 3.75
N PRO A 150 11.12 0.96 4.91
CA PRO A 150 11.61 1.97 5.85
C PRO A 150 13.06 1.76 6.31
N GLY A 151 13.49 0.50 6.45
CA GLY A 151 14.81 0.12 6.96
C GLY A 151 15.01 0.40 8.45
N ARG A 152 16.04 -0.18 9.02
CA ARG A 152 16.49 0.06 10.40
C ARG A 152 17.91 0.60 10.38
N LEU A 153 18.20 1.58 11.21
CA LEU A 153 19.55 2.11 11.36
C LEU A 153 20.46 1.01 11.94
N LEU A 154 21.60 0.78 11.32
CA LEU A 154 22.64 -0.16 11.72
C LEU A 154 23.77 0.57 12.47
N GLU A 155 24.63 -0.20 13.16
CA GLU A 155 25.76 0.34 13.95
C GLU A 155 26.77 1.09 13.09
N ASP A 156 26.92 0.70 11.83
CA ASP A 156 27.81 1.36 10.87
C ASP A 156 27.25 2.65 10.26
N GLY A 157 26.06 3.07 10.70
CA GLY A 157 25.37 4.26 10.20
C GLY A 157 24.63 4.06 8.88
N THR A 158 24.60 2.86 8.33
CA THR A 158 23.78 2.51 7.17
C THR A 158 22.40 2.02 7.59
N TYR A 159 21.55 1.69 6.64
CA TYR A 159 20.17 1.22 6.89
C TYR A 159 19.96 -0.15 6.26
N SER A 160 19.39 -1.08 7.04
CA SER A 160 18.97 -2.40 6.58
C SER A 160 17.84 -2.32 5.55
N ASP A 161 17.44 -3.48 5.05
CA ASP A 161 16.27 -3.60 4.15
C ASP A 161 16.34 -2.62 2.97
N ALA A 162 17.51 -2.58 2.31
CA ALA A 162 17.70 -1.70 1.14
C ALA A 162 16.98 -2.27 -0.10
N ARG A 163 15.64 -2.36 -0.02
CA ARG A 163 14.78 -3.05 -0.97
C ARG A 163 13.38 -2.42 -1.05
N ALA A 164 12.61 -2.83 -2.03
CA ALA A 164 11.16 -2.64 -2.01
C ALA A 164 10.50 -3.63 -1.05
N MET A 165 9.25 -3.37 -0.69
CA MET A 165 8.46 -4.26 0.17
C MET A 165 8.34 -5.66 -0.44
N SER A 166 8.44 -6.70 0.40
CA SER A 166 8.12 -8.08 0.04
C SER A 166 6.63 -8.24 -0.32
N LEU A 167 6.26 -9.38 -0.88
CA LEU A 167 4.85 -9.64 -1.19
C LEU A 167 4.02 -9.76 0.10
N LEU A 168 4.56 -10.39 1.15
CA LEU A 168 3.89 -10.48 2.46
C LEU A 168 3.58 -9.08 3.03
N GLU A 169 4.57 -8.21 3.06
CA GLU A 169 4.40 -6.83 3.52
C GLU A 169 3.33 -6.09 2.71
N LEU A 170 3.29 -6.30 1.39
CA LEU A 170 2.27 -5.73 0.51
C LEU A 170 0.87 -6.27 0.83
N LEU A 171 0.73 -7.58 1.10
CA LEU A 171 -0.54 -8.21 1.51
C LEU A 171 -1.05 -7.58 2.82
N ILE A 172 -0.18 -7.49 3.82
CA ILE A 172 -0.52 -6.91 5.13
C ILE A 172 -1.01 -5.47 5.00
N VAL A 173 -0.24 -4.59 4.33
CA VAL A 173 -0.63 -3.18 4.18
C VAL A 173 -1.86 -2.98 3.30
N SER A 174 -2.21 -3.96 2.48
CA SER A 174 -3.44 -3.97 1.68
C SER A 174 -4.60 -4.68 2.36
N SER A 175 -4.43 -5.09 3.62
CA SER A 175 -5.42 -5.85 4.42
C SER A 175 -5.87 -7.18 3.80
N LEU A 176 -5.03 -7.80 2.99
CA LEU A 176 -5.25 -9.16 2.48
C LEU A 176 -4.78 -10.18 3.52
N PRO A 177 -5.38 -11.39 3.57
CA PRO A 177 -4.93 -12.45 4.47
C PRO A 177 -3.48 -12.87 4.15
N GLU A 178 -2.66 -13.05 5.17
CA GLU A 178 -1.25 -13.46 5.03
C GLU A 178 -1.10 -14.89 4.51
N ASP A 179 -2.09 -15.74 4.77
CA ASP A 179 -2.17 -17.13 4.33
C ASP A 179 -2.90 -17.33 2.99
N ILE A 180 -3.28 -16.22 2.32
CA ILE A 180 -3.99 -16.26 1.03
C ILE A 180 -3.31 -17.25 0.07
N LYS A 181 -4.12 -18.06 -0.60
CA LYS A 181 -3.64 -18.96 -1.64
C LYS A 181 -3.57 -18.22 -2.96
N LEU A 182 -2.36 -17.86 -3.37
CA LEU A 182 -2.12 -17.24 -4.67
C LEU A 182 -1.98 -18.33 -5.74
N PRO A 183 -2.47 -18.08 -6.98
CA PRO A 183 -2.33 -19.03 -8.07
C PRO A 183 -0.84 -19.30 -8.37
N PRO A 184 -0.40 -20.56 -8.50
CA PRO A 184 1.01 -20.90 -8.68
C PRO A 184 1.60 -20.43 -10.01
N ASP A 185 0.75 -20.31 -11.05
CA ASP A 185 1.18 -19.98 -12.41
C ASP A 185 1.15 -18.47 -12.69
N VAL A 186 0.83 -17.66 -11.69
CA VAL A 186 0.77 -16.19 -11.83
C VAL A 186 2.05 -15.58 -11.29
N SER A 187 2.72 -14.78 -12.11
CA SER A 187 3.95 -14.10 -11.66
C SER A 187 3.69 -13.11 -10.53
N GLU A 188 4.65 -12.94 -9.63
CA GLU A 188 4.58 -11.96 -8.54
C GLU A 188 4.28 -10.54 -9.06
N LYS A 189 4.80 -10.18 -10.24
CA LYS A 189 4.51 -8.90 -10.89
C LYS A 189 3.00 -8.70 -11.09
N VAL A 190 2.32 -9.67 -11.68
CA VAL A 190 0.87 -9.61 -11.92
C VAL A 190 0.09 -9.58 -10.59
N ILE A 191 0.53 -10.34 -9.59
CA ILE A 191 -0.09 -10.30 -8.25
C ILE A 191 0.02 -8.89 -7.65
N ARG A 192 1.18 -8.24 -7.74
CA ARG A 192 1.38 -6.87 -7.27
C ARG A 192 0.52 -5.86 -8.03
N GLU A 193 0.34 -6.05 -9.33
CA GLU A 193 -0.55 -5.23 -10.17
C GLU A 193 -2.01 -5.34 -9.69
N ILE A 194 -2.51 -6.55 -9.49
CA ILE A 194 -3.88 -6.82 -9.00
C ILE A 194 -4.10 -6.18 -7.62
N ILE A 195 -3.16 -6.36 -6.69
CA ILE A 195 -3.23 -5.75 -5.35
C ILE A 195 -3.22 -4.22 -5.47
N GLY A 196 -2.38 -3.68 -6.37
CA GLY A 196 -2.26 -2.26 -6.64
C GLY A 196 -3.55 -1.62 -7.18
N GLU A 197 -4.43 -2.36 -7.82
CA GLU A 197 -5.72 -1.88 -8.34
C GLU A 197 -6.89 -2.13 -7.39
N GLY A 198 -6.79 -3.15 -6.57
CA GLY A 198 -7.87 -3.64 -5.71
C GLY A 198 -8.40 -2.63 -4.69
N VAL A 199 -9.54 -2.94 -4.11
CA VAL A 199 -10.10 -2.28 -2.93
C VAL A 199 -9.71 -3.11 -1.70
N PRO A 200 -9.13 -2.51 -0.64
CA PRO A 200 -8.75 -3.25 0.54
C PRO A 200 -9.94 -3.96 1.20
N PRO A 201 -9.86 -5.28 1.46
CA PRO A 201 -10.99 -6.05 1.99
C PRO A 201 -11.56 -5.54 3.30
N LYS A 202 -10.72 -5.10 4.25
CA LYS A 202 -11.19 -4.54 5.52
C LYS A 202 -12.05 -3.30 5.33
N MET A 203 -11.70 -2.42 4.38
CA MET A 203 -12.53 -1.26 4.05
C MET A 203 -13.90 -1.68 3.53
N SER A 204 -13.95 -2.60 2.56
CA SER A 204 -15.21 -3.12 2.02
C SER A 204 -16.07 -3.78 3.11
N ALA A 205 -15.44 -4.59 3.97
CA ALA A 205 -16.12 -5.26 5.07
C ALA A 205 -16.69 -4.27 6.10
N ALA A 206 -15.99 -3.17 6.41
CA ALA A 206 -16.49 -2.14 7.31
C ALA A 206 -17.80 -1.54 6.77
N PHE A 207 -17.85 -1.20 5.49
CA PHE A 207 -19.07 -0.68 4.87
C PHE A 207 -20.19 -1.72 4.79
N LEU A 208 -19.90 -2.96 4.43
CA LEU A 208 -20.91 -4.02 4.30
C LEU A 208 -21.58 -4.37 5.64
N LYS A 209 -20.84 -4.31 6.74
CA LYS A 209 -21.37 -4.55 8.10
C LYS A 209 -22.44 -3.52 8.52
N MET A 210 -22.44 -2.34 7.91
CA MET A 210 -23.39 -1.26 8.23
C MET A 210 -24.73 -1.41 7.52
N LEU A 211 -24.89 -2.40 6.64
CA LEU A 211 -26.18 -2.69 5.99
C LEU A 211 -27.08 -3.46 6.96
N THR A 212 -28.16 -2.84 7.41
CA THR A 212 -29.14 -3.41 8.33
C THR A 212 -30.55 -3.24 7.79
N LYS A 213 -31.52 -3.97 8.37
CA LYS A 213 -32.93 -3.65 8.15
C LYS A 213 -33.31 -2.42 8.96
N ASP A 214 -34.20 -1.57 8.41
CA ASP A 214 -34.85 -0.56 9.23
C ASP A 214 -35.66 -1.27 10.31
N ASP A 215 -35.45 -0.91 11.57
CA ASP A 215 -36.34 -1.26 12.65
C ASP A 215 -37.62 -0.41 12.45
N VAL A 216 -38.68 -1.06 11.99
CA VAL A 216 -40.02 -0.46 11.84
C VAL A 216 -40.71 -0.48 13.20
#